data_c21cc3722a11a6fe5fcd40f7ad4e0afb
#
_entry.id   c21cc3722a11a6fe5fcd40f7ad4e0afb
#
_cell.length_a   1.000
_cell.length_b   1.000
_cell.length_c   1.000
_cell.angle_alpha   90.00
_cell.angle_beta   90.00
_cell.angle_gamma   90.00
#
_symmetry.space_group_name_H-M   'P 1'
#
loop_
_entity.id
_entity.type
_entity.pdbx_description
1 polymer ?
#
loop_
_entity_poly.entity_id
_entity_poly.type
_entity_poly.pdbx_seq_one_letter_code
_entity_poly.pdbx_strand_id
1 'polypeptide(L)'
;FLSCFKTLDEFEEEEATWIIPGWIPEGQITLMAADGGVGKTTVWCNLISAVSNGVSCILDPPGYTRKPEKVGFLTTEDSVRKKLKKKLRLAGANLKNIISPDFLKDEDGQLRDMKFGSDKMKQFISNFRLVLCVFDPVQGFVPPDINMGSRNAMRDCMAPLISLGEEYRTTFLVVCHTNKRKGAYGRD
;
A
#
# COMPACT_ATOMS: atom_id res chain seq x y z
N PHE A 1 30.93 -9.25 14.08
CA PHE A 1 29.69 -10.05 13.98
C PHE A 1 28.94 -10.09 15.33
N LEU A 2 29.62 -10.30 16.45
CA LEU A 2 28.97 -10.38 17.78
C LEU A 2 28.46 -9.02 18.28
N SER A 3 28.97 -7.90 17.75
CA SER A 3 28.57 -6.54 18.14
C SER A 3 27.16 -6.13 17.69
N CYS A 4 26.51 -6.94 16.83
CA CYS A 4 25.12 -6.69 16.42
C CYS A 4 24.09 -7.38 17.30
N PHE A 5 24.51 -8.18 18.27
CA PHE A 5 23.62 -8.80 19.25
C PHE A 5 23.58 -7.98 20.53
N LYS A 6 22.40 -7.71 21.02
CA LYS A 6 22.12 -7.00 22.26
C LYS A 6 21.19 -7.83 23.12
N THR A 7 21.26 -7.61 24.43
CA THR A 7 20.24 -8.13 25.32
C THR A 7 18.96 -7.31 25.18
N LEU A 8 17.81 -7.85 25.54
CA LEU A 8 16.53 -7.19 25.29
C LEU A 8 16.39 -5.87 26.06
N ASP A 9 17.03 -5.74 27.22
CA ASP A 9 17.07 -4.52 28.04
C ASP A 9 17.94 -3.39 27.46
N GLU A 10 18.77 -3.70 26.45
CA GLU A 10 19.54 -2.68 25.71
C GLU A 10 18.76 -2.06 24.55
N PHE A 11 17.54 -2.54 24.27
CA PHE A 11 16.65 -1.91 23.30
C PHE A 11 15.73 -0.91 24.00
N GLU A 12 15.63 0.28 23.43
CA GLU A 12 14.62 1.25 23.88
C GLU A 12 13.23 0.80 23.42
N GLU A 13 12.23 0.89 24.30
CA GLU A 13 10.84 0.66 23.91
C GLU A 13 10.34 1.81 23.04
N GLU A 14 9.79 1.49 21.89
CA GLU A 14 9.16 2.44 20.99
C GLU A 14 7.67 2.12 20.86
N GLU A 15 6.84 3.16 20.99
CA GLU A 15 5.42 3.01 20.72
C GLU A 15 5.16 2.91 19.21
N ALA A 16 4.27 2.01 18.82
CA ALA A 16 3.86 1.85 17.43
C ALA A 16 3.15 3.12 16.94
N THR A 17 3.61 3.67 15.84
CA THR A 17 2.95 4.77 15.13
C THR A 17 2.00 4.22 14.06
N TRP A 18 0.96 4.98 13.71
CA TRP A 18 -0.15 4.50 12.90
C TRP A 18 -0.57 5.52 11.85
N ILE A 19 -0.77 5.06 10.62
CA ILE A 19 -1.50 5.81 9.61
C ILE A 19 -3.00 5.81 9.94
N ILE A 20 -3.54 4.65 10.28
CA ILE A 20 -4.90 4.46 10.79
C ILE A 20 -4.79 3.67 12.08
N PRO A 21 -5.08 4.26 13.24
CA PRO A 21 -4.89 3.62 14.55
C PRO A 21 -5.56 2.26 14.67
N GLY A 22 -4.79 1.25 15.07
CA GLY A 22 -5.25 -0.13 15.21
C GLY A 22 -5.45 -0.90 13.90
N TRP A 23 -5.28 -0.28 12.72
CA TRP A 23 -5.51 -0.90 11.43
C TRP A 23 -4.29 -0.90 10.51
N ILE A 24 -3.64 0.23 10.36
CA ILE A 24 -2.52 0.41 9.43
C ILE A 24 -1.34 0.99 10.18
N PRO A 25 -0.40 0.15 10.65
CA PRO A 25 0.82 0.61 11.31
C PRO A 25 1.74 1.34 10.32
N GLU A 26 2.40 2.38 10.79
CA GLU A 26 3.32 3.20 9.99
C GLU A 26 4.58 2.42 9.58
N GLY A 27 5.07 2.67 8.37
CA GLY A 27 6.29 2.05 7.84
C GLY A 27 6.19 0.56 7.52
N GLN A 28 5.00 -0.03 7.58
CA GLN A 28 4.77 -1.47 7.38
C GLN A 28 3.88 -1.77 6.18
N ILE A 29 3.80 -3.06 5.84
CA ILE A 29 2.89 -3.55 4.80
C ILE A 29 1.62 -4.07 5.46
N THR A 30 0.48 -3.51 5.08
CA THR A 30 -0.85 -4.01 5.45
C THR A 30 -1.52 -4.65 4.24
N LEU A 31 -2.10 -5.84 4.40
CA LEU A 31 -2.86 -6.52 3.36
C LEU A 31 -4.36 -6.26 3.53
N MET A 32 -5.01 -5.82 2.45
CA MET A 32 -6.46 -5.74 2.35
C MET A 32 -6.97 -6.83 1.42
N ALA A 33 -7.43 -7.93 1.98
CA ALA A 33 -7.91 -9.08 1.22
C ALA A 33 -9.42 -9.24 1.35
N ALA A 34 -10.12 -9.36 0.23
CA ALA A 34 -11.54 -9.68 0.17
C ALA A 34 -11.97 -10.09 -1.24
N ASP A 35 -13.16 -10.64 -1.39
CA ASP A 35 -13.72 -11.04 -2.68
C ASP A 35 -13.91 -9.86 -3.65
N GLY A 36 -14.00 -10.16 -4.93
CA GLY A 36 -14.30 -9.16 -5.96
C GLY A 36 -15.66 -8.49 -5.70
N GLY A 37 -15.74 -7.17 -5.95
CA GLY A 37 -17.00 -6.43 -5.88
C GLY A 37 -17.44 -5.98 -4.48
N VAL A 38 -16.76 -6.34 -3.40
CA VAL A 38 -17.17 -5.98 -2.02
C VAL A 38 -16.79 -4.54 -1.61
N GLY A 39 -16.23 -3.75 -2.51
CA GLY A 39 -15.98 -2.33 -2.25
C GLY A 39 -14.55 -1.99 -1.78
N LYS A 40 -13.55 -2.87 -1.92
CA LYS A 40 -12.15 -2.59 -1.55
C LYS A 40 -11.65 -1.23 -2.05
N THR A 41 -11.85 -0.96 -3.35
CA THR A 41 -11.47 0.33 -3.96
C THR A 41 -12.17 1.53 -3.29
N THR A 42 -13.41 1.37 -2.83
CA THR A 42 -14.12 2.42 -2.10
C THR A 42 -13.48 2.66 -0.74
N VAL A 43 -13.13 1.59 -0.03
CA VAL A 43 -12.49 1.68 1.28
C VAL A 43 -11.15 2.39 1.16
N TRP A 44 -10.22 1.92 0.33
CA TRP A 44 -8.92 2.56 0.25
C TRP A 44 -8.98 4.00 -0.32
N CYS A 45 -9.93 4.30 -1.22
CA CYS A 45 -10.16 5.69 -1.66
C CYS A 45 -10.55 6.60 -0.48
N ASN A 46 -11.39 6.13 0.44
CA ASN A 46 -11.74 6.90 1.64
C ASN A 46 -10.53 7.07 2.57
N LEU A 47 -9.73 6.02 2.78
CA LEU A 47 -8.53 6.10 3.62
C LEU A 47 -7.52 7.12 3.09
N ILE A 48 -7.15 7.04 1.80
CA ILE A 48 -6.20 8.00 1.22
C ILE A 48 -6.80 9.41 1.12
N SER A 49 -8.13 9.54 0.97
CA SER A 49 -8.79 10.84 1.00
C SER A 49 -8.66 11.49 2.37
N ALA A 50 -8.90 10.74 3.45
CA ALA A 50 -8.75 11.21 4.81
C ALA A 50 -7.30 11.63 5.11
N VAL A 51 -6.32 10.79 4.78
CA VAL A 51 -4.88 11.09 4.99
C VAL A 51 -4.45 12.29 4.16
N SER A 52 -4.83 12.36 2.89
CA SER A 52 -4.43 13.47 1.99
C SER A 52 -4.98 14.83 2.42
N ASN A 53 -6.13 14.85 3.07
CA ASN A 53 -6.81 16.08 3.51
C ASN A 53 -6.66 16.38 5.02
N GLY A 54 -6.05 15.47 5.79
CA GLY A 54 -5.84 15.65 7.23
C GLY A 54 -7.13 15.58 8.05
N VAL A 55 -8.10 14.76 7.61
CA VAL A 55 -9.38 14.57 8.30
C VAL A 55 -9.52 13.13 8.80
N SER A 56 -10.42 12.91 9.75
CA SER A 56 -10.71 11.56 10.26
C SER A 56 -11.42 10.72 9.20
N CYS A 57 -11.16 9.42 9.21
CA CYS A 57 -11.93 8.41 8.48
C CYS A 57 -12.81 7.59 9.43
N ILE A 58 -13.66 6.72 8.87
CA ILE A 58 -14.57 5.88 9.65
C ILE A 58 -13.87 4.88 10.57
N LEU A 59 -12.62 4.56 10.30
CA LEU A 59 -11.81 3.61 11.10
C LEU A 59 -11.05 4.29 12.25
N ASP A 60 -11.00 5.61 12.27
CA ASP A 60 -10.30 6.33 13.33
C ASP A 60 -11.09 6.32 14.63
N PRO A 61 -10.40 6.28 15.77
CA PRO A 61 -11.06 6.43 17.05
C PRO A 61 -11.66 7.85 17.21
N PRO A 62 -12.69 8.00 18.04
CA PRO A 62 -13.31 9.31 18.29
C PRO A 62 -12.28 10.35 18.74
N GLY A 63 -12.32 11.54 18.12
CA GLY A 63 -11.40 12.64 18.45
C GLY A 63 -10.00 12.53 17.84
N TYR A 64 -9.71 11.49 17.04
CA TYR A 64 -8.42 11.38 16.35
C TYR A 64 -8.23 12.50 15.34
N THR A 65 -7.05 13.08 15.32
CA THR A 65 -6.66 14.15 14.40
C THR A 65 -5.38 13.77 13.67
N ARG A 66 -5.25 14.20 12.42
CA ARG A 66 -4.04 14.03 11.61
C ARG A 66 -3.74 15.29 10.81
N LYS A 67 -2.52 15.39 10.32
CA LYS A 67 -2.13 16.43 9.36
C LYS A 67 -2.36 15.93 7.93
N PRO A 68 -2.59 16.85 6.95
CA PRO A 68 -2.59 16.49 5.54
C PRO A 68 -1.22 15.97 5.12
N GLU A 69 -1.18 14.79 4.48
CA GLU A 69 0.06 14.14 4.06
C GLU A 69 0.00 13.69 2.61
N LYS A 70 1.16 13.49 1.99
CA LYS A 70 1.25 12.97 0.63
C LYS A 70 1.00 11.47 0.63
N VAL A 71 0.10 11.04 -0.23
CA VAL A 71 -0.25 9.64 -0.43
C VAL A 71 -0.09 9.25 -1.90
N GLY A 72 0.21 7.99 -2.15
CA GLY A 72 0.30 7.46 -3.50
C GLY A 72 -0.65 6.30 -3.73
N PHE A 73 -1.00 6.04 -4.97
CA PHE A 73 -1.61 4.78 -5.36
C PHE A 73 -1.20 4.37 -6.77
N LEU A 74 -1.12 3.06 -6.96
CA LEU A 74 -0.91 2.44 -8.25
C LEU A 74 -2.03 1.42 -8.48
N THR A 75 -2.62 1.45 -9.66
CA THR A 75 -3.70 0.51 -10.01
C THR A 75 -3.57 0.00 -11.43
N THR A 76 -3.93 -1.26 -11.63
CA THR A 76 -3.99 -1.89 -12.97
C THR A 76 -5.42 -2.16 -13.44
N GLU A 77 -6.41 -2.00 -12.55
CA GLU A 77 -7.81 -2.33 -12.87
C GLU A 77 -8.63 -1.10 -13.23
N ASP A 78 -8.56 -0.05 -12.41
CA ASP A 78 -9.42 1.13 -12.55
C ASP A 78 -8.74 2.31 -13.25
N SER A 79 -9.42 2.91 -14.22
CA SER A 79 -8.92 4.13 -14.88
C SER A 79 -8.87 5.31 -13.91
N VAL A 80 -7.65 5.82 -13.69
CA VAL A 80 -7.41 7.00 -12.86
C VAL A 80 -8.25 8.19 -13.36
N ARG A 81 -8.19 8.49 -14.66
CA ARG A 81 -8.85 9.65 -15.27
C ARG A 81 -10.37 9.53 -15.30
N LYS A 82 -10.90 8.36 -15.64
CA LYS A 82 -12.34 8.15 -15.86
C LYS A 82 -13.11 7.83 -14.58
N LYS A 83 -12.46 7.18 -13.60
CA LYS A 83 -13.17 6.60 -12.44
C LYS A 83 -12.60 7.07 -11.10
N LEU A 84 -11.30 6.88 -10.85
CA LEU A 84 -10.72 7.09 -9.53
C LEU A 84 -10.65 8.56 -9.14
N LYS A 85 -10.25 9.46 -10.05
CA LYS A 85 -10.20 10.91 -9.78
C LYS A 85 -11.56 11.45 -9.31
N LYS A 86 -12.65 11.01 -9.95
CA LYS A 86 -14.02 11.40 -9.53
C LYS A 86 -14.36 10.83 -8.15
N LYS A 87 -14.04 9.54 -7.93
CA LYS A 87 -14.30 8.86 -6.64
C LYS A 87 -13.55 9.54 -5.49
N LEU A 88 -12.26 9.82 -5.66
CA LEU A 88 -11.43 10.52 -4.68
C LEU A 88 -11.96 11.93 -4.38
N ARG A 89 -12.33 12.68 -5.41
CA ARG A 89 -12.94 14.02 -5.23
C ARG A 89 -14.24 13.96 -4.43
N LEU A 90 -15.11 12.99 -4.71
CA LEU A 90 -16.37 12.81 -3.98
C LEU A 90 -16.13 12.33 -2.53
N ALA A 91 -15.04 11.64 -2.27
CA ALA A 91 -14.62 11.23 -0.92
C ALA A 91 -13.92 12.37 -0.14
N GLY A 92 -13.84 13.58 -0.68
CA GLY A 92 -13.25 14.74 -0.01
C GLY A 92 -11.73 14.78 -0.01
N ALA A 93 -11.08 14.11 -0.98
CA ALA A 93 -9.62 14.08 -1.07
C ALA A 93 -9.00 15.43 -1.41
N ASN A 94 -7.84 15.72 -0.81
CA ASN A 94 -6.95 16.77 -1.32
C ASN A 94 -6.13 16.21 -2.50
N LEU A 95 -6.64 16.44 -3.72
CA LEU A 95 -6.02 15.88 -4.92
C LEU A 95 -4.59 16.36 -5.18
N LYS A 96 -4.14 17.47 -4.58
CA LYS A 96 -2.75 17.96 -4.67
C LYS A 96 -1.78 17.10 -3.87
N ASN A 97 -2.28 16.40 -2.86
CA ASN A 97 -1.50 15.49 -2.02
C ASN A 97 -1.60 14.03 -2.49
N ILE A 98 -2.29 13.74 -3.59
CA ILE A 98 -2.41 12.37 -4.12
C ILE A 98 -1.59 12.24 -5.39
N ILE A 99 -0.66 11.29 -5.40
CA ILE A 99 0.23 11.03 -6.50
C ILE A 99 -0.09 9.65 -7.09
N SER A 100 -0.21 9.59 -8.41
CA SER A 100 -0.37 8.35 -9.15
C SER A 100 0.36 8.48 -10.48
N PRO A 101 1.08 7.45 -10.94
CA PRO A 101 1.72 7.48 -12.25
C PRO A 101 0.69 7.62 -13.38
N ASP A 102 0.99 8.43 -14.40
CA ASP A 102 0.11 8.65 -15.57
C ASP A 102 0.45 7.75 -16.77
N PHE A 103 1.59 7.09 -16.76
CA PHE A 103 2.19 6.42 -17.92
C PHE A 103 2.15 4.90 -17.85
N LEU A 104 1.22 4.33 -17.16
CA LEU A 104 1.25 2.91 -16.78
C LEU A 104 1.01 1.94 -17.93
N LYS A 105 1.12 2.39 -19.17
CA LYS A 105 0.98 1.50 -20.33
C LYS A 105 2.15 1.69 -21.27
N ASP A 106 2.96 0.62 -21.42
CA ASP A 106 3.80 0.47 -22.60
C ASP A 106 2.94 0.21 -23.85
N GLU A 107 3.58 -0.01 -24.99
CA GLU A 107 2.90 -0.30 -26.26
C GLU A 107 1.98 -1.53 -26.17
N ASP A 108 2.25 -2.45 -25.24
CA ASP A 108 1.46 -3.66 -24.97
C ASP A 108 0.44 -3.48 -23.83
N GLY A 109 0.35 -2.29 -23.23
CA GLY A 109 -0.60 -1.99 -22.15
C GLY A 109 -0.20 -2.50 -20.78
N GLN A 110 1.05 -2.91 -20.56
CA GLN A 110 1.53 -3.48 -19.31
C GLN A 110 2.37 -2.50 -18.48
N LEU A 111 2.27 -2.63 -17.15
CA LEU A 111 3.09 -1.91 -16.16
C LEU A 111 4.51 -2.50 -16.06
N ARG A 112 5.27 -2.58 -17.17
CA ARG A 112 6.55 -3.31 -17.17
C ARG A 112 7.52 -2.81 -16.11
N ASP A 113 7.51 -1.52 -15.81
CA ASP A 113 8.55 -0.87 -15.03
C ASP A 113 8.18 -0.55 -13.57
N MET A 114 6.95 -0.87 -13.12
CA MET A 114 6.48 -0.58 -11.77
C MET A 114 6.25 -1.86 -10.95
N LYS A 115 7.13 -2.84 -11.12
CA LYS A 115 7.08 -4.08 -10.32
C LYS A 115 7.79 -3.89 -8.97
N PHE A 116 7.39 -4.67 -7.99
CA PHE A 116 8.06 -4.69 -6.70
C PHE A 116 9.56 -4.96 -6.89
N GLY A 117 10.39 -4.14 -6.24
CA GLY A 117 11.84 -4.20 -6.38
C GLY A 117 12.43 -3.48 -7.60
N SER A 118 11.62 -2.92 -8.53
CA SER A 118 12.14 -2.14 -9.65
C SER A 118 12.68 -0.76 -9.22
N ASP A 119 13.67 -0.26 -9.95
CA ASP A 119 14.23 1.08 -9.70
C ASP A 119 13.18 2.19 -9.84
N LYS A 120 12.25 2.06 -10.77
CA LYS A 120 11.17 3.03 -10.93
C LYS A 120 10.20 3.05 -9.75
N MET A 121 9.90 1.89 -9.16
CA MET A 121 9.14 1.81 -7.92
C MET A 121 9.86 2.52 -6.78
N LYS A 122 11.15 2.26 -6.61
CA LYS A 122 12.00 2.92 -5.63
C LYS A 122 12.02 4.43 -5.84
N GLN A 123 12.24 4.90 -7.06
CA GLN A 123 12.22 6.32 -7.41
C GLN A 123 10.87 6.98 -7.14
N PHE A 124 9.77 6.30 -7.46
CA PHE A 124 8.43 6.81 -7.17
C PHE A 124 8.23 7.05 -5.68
N ILE A 125 8.60 6.08 -4.84
CA ILE A 125 8.43 6.19 -3.38
C ILE A 125 9.35 7.26 -2.81
N SER A 126 10.65 7.24 -3.14
CA SER A 126 11.65 8.15 -2.59
C SER A 126 11.43 9.61 -2.98
N ASN A 127 11.09 9.89 -4.25
CA ASN A 127 10.96 11.26 -4.75
C ASN A 127 9.75 11.99 -4.18
N PHE A 128 8.66 11.28 -3.89
CA PHE A 128 7.42 11.92 -3.44
C PHE A 128 7.24 11.92 -1.92
N ARG A 129 8.06 11.19 -1.16
CA ARG A 129 7.97 11.08 0.30
C ARG A 129 6.55 10.76 0.76
N LEU A 130 6.03 9.66 0.23
CA LEU A 130 4.67 9.22 0.50
C LEU A 130 4.60 8.62 1.92
N VAL A 131 3.63 9.02 2.73
CA VAL A 131 3.38 8.37 4.02
C VAL A 131 2.58 7.08 3.86
N LEU A 132 1.74 7.01 2.82
CA LEU A 132 0.94 5.83 2.47
C LEU A 132 0.96 5.63 0.95
N CYS A 133 1.19 4.41 0.51
CA CYS A 133 1.10 4.01 -0.89
C CYS A 133 0.21 2.77 -1.05
N VAL A 134 -0.79 2.83 -1.92
CA VAL A 134 -1.73 1.75 -2.19
C VAL A 134 -1.40 1.04 -3.49
N PHE A 135 -1.41 -0.29 -3.48
CA PHE A 135 -1.27 -1.14 -4.68
C PHE A 135 -2.57 -1.93 -4.90
N ASP A 136 -3.29 -1.67 -5.99
CA ASP A 136 -4.60 -2.28 -6.28
C ASP A 136 -4.71 -2.80 -7.73
N PRO A 137 -4.74 -4.12 -7.93
CA PRO A 137 -4.43 -5.19 -6.99
C PRO A 137 -2.94 -5.59 -7.02
N VAL A 138 -2.50 -6.37 -6.03
CA VAL A 138 -1.11 -6.85 -5.89
C VAL A 138 -0.58 -7.54 -7.14
N GLN A 139 -1.44 -8.28 -7.83
CA GLN A 139 -1.09 -9.03 -9.05
C GLN A 139 -0.45 -8.16 -10.14
N GLY A 140 -0.87 -6.90 -10.23
CA GLY A 140 -0.33 -5.95 -11.21
C GLY A 140 1.15 -5.59 -10.99
N PHE A 141 1.67 -5.81 -9.78
CA PHE A 141 2.99 -5.33 -9.35
C PHE A 141 3.99 -6.45 -9.05
N VAL A 142 3.53 -7.68 -9.00
CA VAL A 142 4.40 -8.86 -8.87
C VAL A 142 5.15 -9.08 -10.18
N PRO A 143 6.49 -9.29 -10.15
CA PRO A 143 7.27 -9.68 -11.32
C PRO A 143 6.71 -10.95 -11.99
N PRO A 144 6.78 -11.08 -13.32
CA PRO A 144 6.13 -12.18 -14.05
C PRO A 144 6.75 -13.56 -13.78
N ASP A 145 7.99 -13.62 -13.34
CA ASP A 145 8.74 -14.82 -12.97
C ASP A 145 8.41 -15.34 -11.56
N ILE A 146 7.67 -14.57 -10.77
CA ILE A 146 7.31 -14.94 -9.40
C ILE A 146 6.02 -15.79 -9.37
N ASN A 147 6.13 -16.98 -8.81
CA ASN A 147 4.96 -17.82 -8.56
C ASN A 147 4.15 -17.31 -7.36
N MET A 148 3.03 -16.66 -7.63
CA MET A 148 2.14 -16.10 -6.60
C MET A 148 1.48 -17.16 -5.69
N GLY A 149 1.48 -18.44 -6.07
CA GLY A 149 1.03 -19.55 -5.22
C GLY A 149 2.08 -19.98 -4.18
N SER A 150 3.31 -19.54 -4.32
CA SER A 150 4.39 -19.85 -3.39
C SER A 150 4.49 -18.77 -2.29
N ARG A 151 4.29 -19.17 -1.04
CA ARG A 151 4.40 -18.27 0.12
C ARG A 151 5.79 -17.64 0.24
N ASN A 152 6.84 -18.42 0.02
CA ASN A 152 8.22 -17.94 0.09
C ASN A 152 8.52 -16.96 -1.03
N ALA A 153 8.17 -17.29 -2.28
CA ALA A 153 8.38 -16.40 -3.42
C ALA A 153 7.66 -15.06 -3.26
N MET A 154 6.43 -15.07 -2.73
CA MET A 154 5.68 -13.84 -2.46
C MET A 154 6.30 -13.02 -1.32
N ARG A 155 6.80 -13.66 -0.26
CA ARG A 155 7.51 -12.96 0.82
C ARG A 155 8.78 -12.28 0.30
N ASP A 156 9.57 -12.99 -0.47
CA ASP A 156 10.81 -12.47 -1.05
C ASP A 156 10.52 -11.34 -2.06
N CYS A 157 9.46 -11.46 -2.84
CA CYS A 157 8.99 -10.44 -3.77
C CYS A 157 8.59 -9.14 -3.05
N MET A 158 8.05 -9.22 -1.85
CA MET A 158 7.62 -8.05 -1.06
C MET A 158 8.73 -7.48 -0.17
N ALA A 159 9.85 -8.17 0.01
CA ALA A 159 10.96 -7.71 0.84
C ALA A 159 11.48 -6.30 0.45
N PRO A 160 11.58 -5.91 -0.85
CA PRO A 160 11.94 -4.55 -1.22
C PRO A 160 10.99 -3.47 -0.68
N LEU A 161 9.70 -3.76 -0.50
CA LEU A 161 8.76 -2.81 0.11
C LEU A 161 9.04 -2.63 1.61
N ILE A 162 9.46 -3.68 2.31
CA ILE A 162 9.84 -3.58 3.72
C ILE A 162 11.01 -2.63 3.87
N SER A 163 12.07 -2.82 3.08
CA SER A 163 13.24 -1.93 3.10
C SER A 163 12.89 -0.49 2.74
N LEU A 164 12.00 -0.27 1.76
CA LEU A 164 11.53 1.07 1.39
C LEU A 164 10.66 1.69 2.50
N GLY A 165 9.86 0.88 3.20
CA GLY A 165 9.08 1.33 4.34
C GLY A 165 9.96 1.85 5.48
N GLU A 166 11.01 1.11 5.80
CA GLU A 166 11.99 1.50 6.82
C GLU A 166 12.80 2.74 6.40
N GLU A 167 13.33 2.76 5.16
CA GLU A 167 14.20 3.85 4.65
C GLU A 167 13.44 5.17 4.50
N TYR A 168 12.21 5.15 3.97
CA TYR A 168 11.45 6.36 3.64
C TYR A 168 10.24 6.61 4.56
N ARG A 169 10.03 5.80 5.57
CA ARG A 169 8.85 5.80 6.44
C ARG A 169 7.53 5.75 5.66
N THR A 170 7.53 4.99 4.57
CA THR A 170 6.35 4.80 3.72
C THR A 170 5.59 3.57 4.16
N THR A 171 4.30 3.71 4.40
CA THR A 171 3.39 2.60 4.70
C THR A 171 2.77 2.08 3.42
N PHE A 172 2.61 0.77 3.31
CA PHE A 172 2.04 0.15 2.13
C PHE A 172 0.72 -0.55 2.44
N LEU A 173 -0.31 -0.22 1.66
CA LEU A 173 -1.57 -0.94 1.64
C LEU A 173 -1.67 -1.75 0.35
N VAL A 174 -1.59 -3.07 0.47
CA VAL A 174 -1.60 -3.99 -0.67
C VAL A 174 -2.96 -4.66 -0.76
N VAL A 175 -3.67 -4.41 -1.86
CA VAL A 175 -5.01 -4.95 -2.09
C VAL A 175 -4.92 -6.29 -2.81
N CYS A 176 -5.56 -7.30 -2.25
CA CYS A 176 -5.60 -8.66 -2.78
C CYS A 176 -7.03 -9.08 -3.10
N HIS A 177 -7.21 -9.84 -4.19
CA HIS A 177 -8.43 -10.58 -4.43
C HIS A 177 -8.33 -11.98 -3.85
N THR A 178 -9.31 -12.37 -3.03
CA THR A 178 -9.40 -13.76 -2.58
C THR A 178 -9.90 -14.64 -3.72
N ASN A 179 -9.29 -15.81 -3.89
CA ASN A 179 -9.76 -16.78 -4.88
C ASN A 179 -11.08 -17.38 -4.41
N LYS A 180 -12.09 -17.40 -5.29
CA LYS A 180 -13.40 -18.05 -5.04
C LYS A 180 -13.35 -19.59 -4.96
N ARG A 181 -12.16 -20.21 -4.88
CA ARG A 181 -12.08 -21.66 -4.67
C ARG A 181 -12.52 -21.97 -3.24
N LYS A 182 -13.72 -22.55 -3.11
CA LYS A 182 -14.16 -23.18 -1.86
C LYS A 182 -13.06 -24.14 -1.40
N GLY A 183 -12.50 -23.92 -0.22
CA GLY A 183 -11.46 -24.76 0.37
C GLY A 183 -10.00 -24.25 0.28
N ALA A 184 -9.71 -23.08 -0.27
CA ALA A 184 -8.34 -22.57 -0.42
C ALA A 184 -7.76 -21.86 0.83
N TYR A 185 -8.49 -21.84 1.93
CA TYR A 185 -7.92 -21.56 3.25
C TYR A 185 -7.77 -22.90 3.97
N GLY A 186 -6.75 -23.65 3.56
CA GLY A 186 -6.35 -24.83 4.28
C GLY A 186 -5.93 -24.48 5.70
N ARG A 187 -6.80 -24.81 6.64
CA ARG A 187 -6.35 -25.35 7.90
C ARG A 187 -6.14 -26.84 7.63
N ASP A 188 -4.92 -27.23 7.47
CA ASP A 188 -4.39 -28.54 7.80
C ASP A 188 -3.13 -28.31 8.65
#